data_4cabc95af25e22d0351a0beeb17635ff
#
_entry.id   4cabc95af25e22d0351a0beeb17635ff
#
_cell.length_a   1.000
_cell.length_b   1.000
_cell.length_c   1.000
_cell.angle_alpha   90.00
_cell.angle_beta   90.00
_cell.angle_gamma   90.00
#
_symmetry.space_group_name_H-M   'P 1'
#
loop_
_entity.id
_entity.type
_entity.pdbx_description
1 polymer ?
#
loop_
_entity_poly.entity_id
_entity_poly.type
_entity_poly.pdbx_seq_one_letter_code
_entity_poly.pdbx_strand_id
1 'polypeptide(L)'
;MKVKEESEKVGLKFNIQKTKTMASGPITLWQIHGETMETMRDFILGGSKITADGDCSHEIKRHLLFGGNAMTKLDSILKSRDRMLPTEVHLVKALVFPEVMYRCEIWTIKKSECQRIDTFEMWCWRRLLRVPWTARRSNQSTLKEINPEYSLEGLMLKLQYFGHLM
;
A
#
# COMPACT_ATOMS: atom_id res chain seq x y z
N MET A 1 -6.89 -34.26 7.47
CA MET A 1 -6.85 -32.81 7.26
C MET A 1 -7.73 -32.50 6.07
N LYS A 2 -8.89 -31.86 6.28
CA LYS A 2 -9.96 -31.66 5.28
C LYS A 2 -9.50 -31.06 3.94
N VAL A 3 -8.57 -30.09 3.97
CA VAL A 3 -8.10 -29.40 2.74
C VAL A 3 -7.43 -30.35 1.75
N LYS A 4 -6.62 -31.32 2.23
CA LYS A 4 -5.96 -32.31 1.37
C LYS A 4 -6.97 -33.28 0.75
N GLU A 5 -7.89 -33.81 1.56
CA GLU A 5 -8.92 -34.74 1.12
C GLU A 5 -9.83 -34.08 0.06
N GLU A 6 -10.22 -32.83 0.25
CA GLU A 6 -11.04 -32.09 -0.72
C GLU A 6 -10.27 -31.75 -2.00
N SER A 7 -8.97 -31.43 -1.89
CA SER A 7 -8.14 -31.14 -3.07
C SER A 7 -7.90 -32.41 -3.92
N GLU A 8 -7.71 -33.55 -3.29
CA GLU A 8 -7.52 -34.82 -4.00
C GLU A 8 -8.79 -35.25 -4.76
N LYS A 9 -10.00 -34.97 -4.23
CA LYS A 9 -11.27 -35.23 -4.93
C LYS A 9 -11.39 -34.48 -6.27
N VAL A 10 -10.76 -33.32 -6.40
CA VAL A 10 -10.74 -32.51 -7.64
C VAL A 10 -9.44 -32.70 -8.44
N GLY A 11 -8.65 -33.72 -8.12
CA GLY A 11 -7.43 -34.05 -8.86
C GLY A 11 -6.22 -33.17 -8.56
N LEU A 12 -6.27 -32.31 -7.53
CA LEU A 12 -5.17 -31.46 -7.13
C LEU A 12 -4.29 -32.17 -6.08
N LYS A 13 -2.99 -32.27 -6.37
CA LYS A 13 -2.01 -32.81 -5.42
C LYS A 13 -1.40 -31.70 -4.57
N PHE A 14 -1.50 -31.85 -3.26
CA PHE A 14 -0.91 -30.95 -2.30
C PHE A 14 0.62 -31.10 -2.29
N ASN A 15 1.35 -30.01 -2.57
CA ASN A 15 2.81 -30.03 -2.56
C ASN A 15 3.33 -29.47 -1.23
N ILE A 16 3.76 -30.37 -0.35
CA ILE A 16 4.24 -30.05 1.01
C ILE A 16 5.46 -29.13 0.97
N GLN A 17 6.40 -29.37 0.05
CA GLN A 17 7.62 -28.55 -0.06
C GLN A 17 7.35 -27.08 -0.46
N LYS A 18 6.28 -26.84 -1.22
CA LYS A 18 5.85 -25.48 -1.61
C LYS A 18 4.88 -24.86 -0.63
N THR A 19 4.34 -25.65 0.30
CA THR A 19 3.39 -25.16 1.29
C THR A 19 4.14 -24.65 2.51
N LYS A 20 3.83 -23.44 2.92
CA LYS A 20 4.43 -22.79 4.08
C LYS A 20 3.34 -22.41 5.06
N THR A 21 3.67 -22.40 6.34
CA THR A 21 2.72 -22.08 7.41
C THR A 21 3.11 -20.78 8.06
N MET A 22 2.13 -19.92 8.31
CA MET A 22 2.29 -18.70 9.08
C MET A 22 1.27 -18.68 10.20
N ALA A 23 1.67 -18.25 11.39
CA ALA A 23 0.78 -18.11 12.53
C ALA A 23 1.09 -16.87 13.34
N SER A 24 0.06 -16.28 13.94
CA SER A 24 0.16 -15.08 14.79
C SER A 24 0.59 -15.39 16.23
N GLY A 25 1.07 -16.59 16.53
CA GLY A 25 1.53 -17.01 17.86
C GLY A 25 2.76 -17.91 17.80
N PRO A 26 3.33 -18.28 18.96
CA PRO A 26 4.49 -19.17 19.01
C PRO A 26 4.09 -20.58 18.57
N ILE A 27 4.32 -20.89 17.30
CA ILE A 27 4.21 -22.26 16.79
C ILE A 27 5.61 -22.80 16.66
N THR A 28 5.87 -23.88 17.41
CA THR A 28 7.16 -24.54 17.43
C THR A 28 7.32 -25.59 16.34
N LEU A 29 6.24 -26.28 15.97
CA LEU A 29 6.30 -27.33 14.92
C LEU A 29 4.90 -27.58 14.33
N TRP A 30 4.82 -27.53 12.99
CA TRP A 30 3.65 -28.03 12.26
C TRP A 30 4.06 -29.19 11.39
N GLN A 31 3.36 -30.31 11.53
CA GLN A 31 3.57 -31.51 10.74
C GLN A 31 2.30 -31.87 9.96
N ILE A 32 2.47 -32.19 8.68
CA ILE A 32 1.43 -32.76 7.84
C ILE A 32 1.92 -34.13 7.41
N HIS A 33 1.23 -35.20 7.85
CA HIS A 33 1.60 -36.60 7.57
C HIS A 33 3.04 -36.95 7.97
N GLY A 34 3.53 -36.44 9.10
CA GLY A 34 4.89 -36.71 9.59
C GLY A 34 6.00 -35.89 8.93
N GLU A 35 5.67 -35.09 7.92
CA GLU A 35 6.61 -34.14 7.33
C GLU A 35 6.50 -32.75 8.00
N THR A 36 7.64 -32.19 8.40
CA THR A 36 7.72 -30.90 9.05
C THR A 36 7.56 -29.79 8.01
N MET A 37 6.64 -28.87 8.26
CA MET A 37 6.43 -27.72 7.39
C MET A 37 7.30 -26.55 7.80
N GLU A 38 7.79 -25.81 6.80
CA GLU A 38 8.52 -24.58 7.02
C GLU A 38 7.57 -23.51 7.55
N THR A 39 7.92 -22.91 8.70
CA THR A 39 7.21 -21.78 9.27
C THR A 39 7.83 -20.47 8.79
N MET A 40 7.00 -19.53 8.34
CA MET A 40 7.43 -18.23 7.89
C MET A 40 6.84 -17.13 8.79
N ARG A 41 7.59 -16.06 8.96
CA ARG A 41 7.11 -14.85 9.66
C ARG A 41 6.39 -13.89 8.73
N ASP A 42 6.71 -13.96 7.44
CA ASP A 42 6.09 -13.15 6.40
C ASP A 42 6.07 -13.89 5.06
N PHE A 43 5.16 -13.51 4.18
CA PHE A 43 5.13 -13.99 2.80
C PHE A 43 4.49 -12.96 1.88
N ILE A 44 4.75 -13.10 0.57
CA ILE A 44 4.17 -12.22 -0.44
C ILE A 44 3.01 -12.95 -1.12
N LEU A 45 1.79 -12.43 -0.98
CA LEU A 45 0.60 -12.92 -1.64
C LEU A 45 0.07 -11.88 -2.62
N GLY A 46 0.09 -12.22 -3.92
CA GLY A 46 -0.42 -11.34 -4.96
C GLY A 46 0.26 -9.96 -4.98
N GLY A 47 1.53 -9.87 -4.59
CA GLY A 47 2.30 -8.63 -4.56
C GLY A 47 2.25 -7.86 -3.24
N SER A 48 1.44 -8.27 -2.25
CA SER A 48 1.41 -7.67 -0.90
C SER A 48 2.15 -8.54 0.11
N LYS A 49 2.93 -7.89 0.96
CA LYS A 49 3.63 -8.54 2.05
C LYS A 49 2.69 -8.71 3.24
N ILE A 50 2.43 -9.95 3.64
CA ILE A 50 1.63 -10.30 4.81
C ILE A 50 2.59 -10.76 5.90
N THR A 51 2.45 -10.21 7.10
CA THR A 51 3.26 -10.53 8.29
C THR A 51 2.42 -11.25 9.34
N ALA A 52 3.05 -12.12 10.12
CA ALA A 52 2.37 -12.92 11.14
C ALA A 52 1.76 -12.06 12.28
N ASP A 53 2.32 -10.89 12.52
CA ASP A 53 1.84 -9.91 13.51
C ASP A 53 0.76 -8.97 12.97
N GLY A 54 0.42 -9.08 11.68
CA GLY A 54 -0.54 -8.20 11.01
C GLY A 54 -0.08 -6.75 10.86
N ASP A 55 1.22 -6.46 11.04
CA ASP A 55 1.76 -5.10 10.90
C ASP A 55 1.96 -4.72 9.43
N CYS A 56 1.19 -3.77 8.95
CA CYS A 56 1.24 -3.26 7.59
C CYS A 56 2.28 -2.14 7.37
N SER A 57 3.03 -1.73 8.40
CA SER A 57 3.95 -0.58 8.32
C SER A 57 5.02 -0.74 7.23
N HIS A 58 5.51 -1.96 7.01
CA HIS A 58 6.48 -2.25 5.95
C HIS A 58 5.87 -2.12 4.56
N GLU A 59 4.64 -2.60 4.41
CA GLU A 59 3.90 -2.55 3.15
C GLU A 59 3.56 -1.10 2.79
N ILE A 60 3.05 -0.34 3.76
CA ILE A 60 2.77 1.09 3.59
C ILE A 60 4.03 1.84 3.14
N LYS A 61 5.17 1.64 3.81
CA LYS A 61 6.45 2.25 3.41
C LYS A 61 6.84 1.89 1.98
N ARG A 62 6.68 0.62 1.59
CA ARG A 62 6.99 0.15 0.24
C ARG A 62 6.13 0.84 -0.81
N HIS A 63 4.82 0.98 -0.56
CA HIS A 63 3.90 1.65 -1.48
C HIS A 63 4.15 3.16 -1.55
N LEU A 64 4.52 3.81 -0.44
CA LEU A 64 4.96 5.21 -0.45
C LEU A 64 6.22 5.41 -1.30
N LEU A 65 7.16 4.46 -1.31
CA LEU A 65 8.32 4.49 -2.20
C LEU A 65 7.92 4.35 -3.67
N PHE A 66 6.98 3.46 -4.01
CA PHE A 66 6.46 3.33 -5.37
C PHE A 66 5.78 4.60 -5.84
N GLY A 67 4.91 5.19 -5.01
CA GLY A 67 4.31 6.48 -5.28
C GLY A 67 5.36 7.59 -5.45
N GLY A 68 6.43 7.60 -4.65
CA GLY A 68 7.54 8.52 -4.78
C GLY A 68 8.27 8.40 -6.13
N ASN A 69 8.49 7.17 -6.58
CA ASN A 69 9.07 6.91 -7.90
C ASN A 69 8.12 7.34 -9.03
N ALA A 70 6.83 7.05 -8.90
CA ALA A 70 5.81 7.49 -9.86
C ALA A 70 5.76 9.02 -9.95
N MET A 71 5.77 9.71 -8.80
CA MET A 71 5.79 11.18 -8.75
C MET A 71 7.06 11.76 -9.38
N THR A 72 8.21 11.11 -9.19
CA THR A 72 9.48 11.56 -9.79
C THR A 72 9.47 11.43 -11.32
N LYS A 73 8.90 10.33 -11.84
CA LYS A 73 8.70 10.13 -13.28
C LYS A 73 7.71 11.16 -13.84
N LEU A 74 6.59 11.38 -13.15
CA LEU A 74 5.59 12.37 -13.55
C LEU A 74 6.18 13.76 -13.59
N ASP A 75 6.95 14.18 -12.59
CA ASP A 75 7.62 15.48 -12.54
C ASP A 75 8.56 15.71 -13.73
N SER A 76 9.23 14.65 -14.21
CA SER A 76 10.08 14.73 -15.41
C SER A 76 9.29 15.05 -16.68
N ILE A 77 8.05 14.57 -16.75
CA ILE A 77 7.12 14.82 -17.87
C ILE A 77 6.51 16.23 -17.77
N LEU A 78 6.19 16.64 -16.54
CA LEU A 78 5.56 17.95 -16.26
C LEU A 78 6.52 19.15 -16.32
N LYS A 79 7.72 18.99 -16.84
CA LYS A 79 8.67 20.11 -17.02
C LYS A 79 8.31 21.10 -18.12
N SER A 80 7.29 20.83 -18.93
CA SER A 80 6.79 21.70 -19.98
C SER A 80 6.24 23.04 -19.45
N ARG A 81 6.33 24.11 -20.26
CA ARG A 81 6.02 25.49 -19.85
C ARG A 81 4.52 25.80 -19.75
N ASP A 82 3.67 25.10 -20.50
CA ASP A 82 2.23 25.35 -20.53
C ASP A 82 1.52 24.47 -19.51
N ARG A 83 1.44 24.96 -18.28
CA ARG A 83 0.91 24.18 -17.17
C ARG A 83 -0.47 24.65 -16.77
N MET A 84 -1.41 23.72 -16.77
CA MET A 84 -2.71 23.89 -16.13
C MET A 84 -2.72 23.10 -14.82
N LEU A 85 -2.61 23.82 -13.68
CA LEU A 85 -2.58 23.22 -12.34
C LEU A 85 -3.69 22.16 -12.10
N PRO A 86 -4.96 22.38 -12.52
CA PRO A 86 -5.99 21.34 -12.36
C PRO A 86 -5.67 20.03 -13.08
N THR A 87 -5.09 20.10 -14.27
CA THR A 87 -4.67 18.91 -15.02
C THR A 87 -3.53 18.19 -14.33
N GLU A 88 -2.55 18.93 -13.81
CA GLU A 88 -1.42 18.36 -13.07
C GLU A 88 -1.90 17.68 -11.78
N VAL A 89 -2.83 18.28 -11.04
CA VAL A 89 -3.47 17.69 -9.85
C VAL A 89 -4.20 16.39 -10.22
N HIS A 90 -4.93 16.40 -11.33
CA HIS A 90 -5.62 15.21 -11.83
C HIS A 90 -4.62 14.08 -12.16
N LEU A 91 -3.50 14.40 -12.80
CA LEU A 91 -2.45 13.43 -13.13
C LEU A 91 -1.82 12.80 -11.87
N VAL A 92 -1.56 13.59 -10.83
CA VAL A 92 -1.07 13.05 -9.54
C VAL A 92 -2.09 12.07 -8.95
N LYS A 93 -3.37 12.44 -8.94
CA LYS A 93 -4.45 11.58 -8.42
C LYS A 93 -4.63 10.32 -9.26
N ALA A 94 -4.44 10.38 -10.58
CA ALA A 94 -4.65 9.25 -11.48
C ALA A 94 -3.44 8.31 -11.60
N LEU A 95 -2.22 8.79 -11.43
CA LEU A 95 -1.00 8.03 -11.69
C LEU A 95 -0.18 7.72 -10.44
N VAL A 96 -0.18 8.62 -9.44
CA VAL A 96 0.64 8.46 -8.24
C VAL A 96 -0.15 7.82 -7.10
N PHE A 97 -1.37 8.29 -6.85
CA PHE A 97 -2.18 7.79 -5.73
C PHE A 97 -2.56 6.31 -5.87
N PRO A 98 -2.92 5.77 -7.05
CA PRO A 98 -3.20 4.35 -7.19
C PRO A 98 -2.03 3.43 -6.84
N GLU A 99 -0.78 3.86 -7.10
CA GLU A 99 0.43 3.11 -6.70
C GLU A 99 0.55 3.00 -5.17
N VAL A 100 0.14 4.06 -4.47
CA VAL A 100 0.16 4.10 -3.00
C VAL A 100 -1.02 3.34 -2.42
N MET A 101 -2.21 3.47 -3.01
CA MET A 101 -3.46 2.88 -2.53
C MET A 101 -3.63 1.40 -2.91
N TYR A 102 -2.73 0.83 -3.72
CA TYR A 102 -2.87 -0.54 -4.16
C TYR A 102 -2.98 -1.51 -2.99
N ARG A 103 -4.13 -2.19 -2.88
CA ARG A 103 -4.48 -3.13 -1.79
C ARG A 103 -4.55 -2.51 -0.39
N CYS A 104 -4.77 -1.21 -0.27
CA CYS A 104 -4.90 -0.56 1.02
C CYS A 104 -6.14 -1.02 1.81
N GLU A 105 -7.10 -1.66 1.17
CA GLU A 105 -8.30 -2.21 1.79
C GLU A 105 -8.00 -3.26 2.86
N ILE A 106 -6.88 -3.96 2.74
CA ILE A 106 -6.45 -5.00 3.71
C ILE A 106 -5.54 -4.46 4.82
N TRP A 107 -5.17 -3.17 4.78
CA TRP A 107 -4.21 -2.62 5.73
C TRP A 107 -4.88 -2.21 7.03
N THR A 108 -4.25 -2.53 8.15
CA THR A 108 -4.57 -1.94 9.45
C THR A 108 -3.73 -0.68 9.63
N ILE A 109 -4.30 0.48 9.31
CA ILE A 109 -3.58 1.75 9.33
C ILE A 109 -3.55 2.29 10.76
N LYS A 110 -2.35 2.39 11.34
CA LYS A 110 -2.12 3.00 12.66
C LYS A 110 -1.98 4.52 12.53
N LYS A 111 -2.19 5.27 13.62
CA LYS A 111 -2.05 6.74 13.62
C LYS A 111 -0.70 7.24 13.11
N SER A 112 0.38 6.53 13.41
CA SER A 112 1.72 6.84 12.89
C SER A 112 1.82 6.69 11.38
N GLU A 113 1.06 5.77 10.80
CA GLU A 113 1.02 5.56 9.35
C GLU A 113 0.17 6.63 8.66
N CYS A 114 -0.94 7.08 9.28
CA CYS A 114 -1.69 8.24 8.79
C CYS A 114 -0.77 9.45 8.61
N GLN A 115 0.06 9.75 9.61
CA GLN A 115 1.01 10.87 9.52
C GLN A 115 2.02 10.71 8.38
N ARG A 116 2.45 9.49 8.07
CA ARG A 116 3.35 9.24 6.93
C ARG A 116 2.65 9.43 5.59
N ILE A 117 1.41 8.98 5.49
CA ILE A 117 0.58 9.14 4.30
C ILE A 117 0.33 10.63 4.04
N ASP A 118 -0.04 11.39 5.08
CA ASP A 118 -0.23 12.84 5.00
C ASP A 118 1.05 13.57 4.60
N THR A 119 2.19 13.17 5.20
CA THR A 119 3.49 13.74 4.84
C THR A 119 3.84 13.49 3.39
N PHE A 120 3.56 12.29 2.89
CA PHE A 120 3.77 11.94 1.49
C PHE A 120 2.85 12.74 0.55
N GLU A 121 1.57 12.87 0.88
CA GLU A 121 0.62 13.68 0.13
C GLU A 121 1.10 15.13 0.03
N MET A 122 1.48 15.71 1.17
CA MET A 122 2.02 17.07 1.21
C MET A 122 3.30 17.24 0.41
N TRP A 123 4.17 16.22 0.41
CA TRP A 123 5.36 16.20 -0.42
C TRP A 123 5.01 16.21 -1.92
N CYS A 124 4.02 15.43 -2.35
CA CYS A 124 3.53 15.45 -3.73
C CYS A 124 3.04 16.84 -4.14
N TRP A 125 2.19 17.47 -3.31
CA TRP A 125 1.63 18.78 -3.59
C TRP A 125 2.69 19.88 -3.62
N ARG A 126 3.63 19.89 -2.68
CA ARG A 126 4.74 20.84 -2.68
C ARG A 126 5.63 20.69 -3.91
N ARG A 127 5.88 19.45 -4.30
CA ARG A 127 6.66 19.15 -5.50
C ARG A 127 5.96 19.62 -6.77
N LEU A 128 4.66 19.40 -6.87
CA LEU A 128 3.82 19.87 -7.97
C LEU A 128 3.87 21.41 -8.09
N LEU A 129 3.70 22.09 -6.97
CA LEU A 129 3.76 23.57 -6.90
C LEU A 129 5.19 24.11 -6.96
N ARG A 130 6.21 23.27 -7.05
CA ARG A 130 7.64 23.66 -7.00
C ARG A 130 8.01 24.49 -5.78
N VAL A 131 7.36 24.26 -4.66
CA VAL A 131 7.64 24.90 -3.38
C VAL A 131 8.75 24.12 -2.68
N PRO A 132 9.97 24.69 -2.52
CA PRO A 132 11.02 24.03 -1.80
C PRO A 132 10.62 23.83 -0.34
N TRP A 133 11.10 22.74 0.28
CA TRP A 133 10.80 22.46 1.68
C TRP A 133 11.30 23.56 2.65
N THR A 134 12.33 24.32 2.24
CA THR A 134 12.88 25.47 2.96
C THR A 134 11.97 26.70 2.93
N ALA A 135 11.01 26.75 2.01
CA ALA A 135 10.06 27.85 1.97
C ALA A 135 9.14 27.80 3.20
N ARG A 136 9.01 28.95 3.89
CA ARG A 136 8.13 29.10 5.06
C ARG A 136 6.64 29.13 4.70
N ARG A 137 6.23 28.26 3.77
CA ARG A 137 4.85 28.14 3.33
C ARG A 137 4.14 27.09 4.16
N SER A 138 2.98 27.43 4.72
CA SER A 138 2.19 26.51 5.53
C SER A 138 1.53 25.42 4.65
N ASN A 139 1.28 24.24 5.26
CA ASN A 139 0.55 23.15 4.59
C ASN A 139 -0.87 23.59 4.20
N GLN A 140 -1.53 24.39 5.04
CA GLN A 140 -2.85 24.92 4.75
C GLN A 140 -2.87 25.82 3.50
N SER A 141 -1.84 26.67 3.29
CA SER A 141 -1.72 27.48 2.08
C SER A 141 -1.52 26.61 0.84
N THR A 142 -0.76 25.53 0.93
CA THR A 142 -0.56 24.58 -0.16
C THR A 142 -1.86 23.86 -0.51
N LEU A 143 -2.59 23.38 0.50
CA LEU A 143 -3.88 22.70 0.30
C LEU A 143 -4.96 23.61 -0.26
N LYS A 144 -5.01 24.89 0.14
CA LYS A 144 -5.94 25.87 -0.44
C LYS A 144 -5.72 26.08 -1.93
N GLU A 145 -4.47 26.07 -2.39
CA GLU A 145 -4.15 26.25 -3.80
C GLU A 145 -4.46 24.99 -4.64
N ILE A 146 -4.14 23.81 -4.10
CA ILE A 146 -4.44 22.52 -4.75
C ILE A 146 -5.93 22.25 -4.71
N ASN A 147 -6.59 22.61 -3.60
CA ASN A 147 -8.00 22.35 -3.32
C ASN A 147 -8.41 20.89 -3.59
N PRO A 148 -7.75 19.90 -2.95
CA PRO A 148 -8.09 18.50 -3.18
C PRO A 148 -9.47 18.22 -2.60
N GLU A 149 -10.31 17.52 -3.37
CA GLU A 149 -11.65 17.12 -2.91
C GLU A 149 -11.59 16.16 -1.71
N TYR A 150 -10.62 15.26 -1.73
CA TYR A 150 -10.33 14.29 -0.66
C TYR A 150 -8.83 14.20 -0.43
N SER A 151 -8.43 13.98 0.82
CA SER A 151 -7.05 13.61 1.16
C SER A 151 -6.76 12.17 0.72
N LEU A 152 -5.49 11.83 0.57
CA LEU A 152 -5.04 10.47 0.25
C LEU A 152 -5.50 9.47 1.32
N GLU A 153 -5.38 9.83 2.61
CA GLU A 153 -5.90 9.05 3.72
C GLU A 153 -7.42 8.84 3.61
N GLY A 154 -8.17 9.89 3.31
CA GLY A 154 -9.63 9.82 3.12
C GLY A 154 -10.04 8.90 1.99
N LEU A 155 -9.27 8.85 0.89
CA LEU A 155 -9.49 7.90 -0.20
C LEU A 155 -9.21 6.46 0.22
N MET A 156 -8.14 6.22 0.98
CA MET A 156 -7.80 4.90 1.51
C MET A 156 -8.88 4.38 2.45
N LEU A 157 -9.38 5.22 3.37
CA LEU A 157 -10.46 4.87 4.29
C LEU A 157 -11.75 4.51 3.54
N LYS A 158 -12.08 5.22 2.46
CA LYS A 158 -13.21 4.85 1.59
C LYS A 158 -13.03 3.46 0.98
N LEU A 159 -11.86 3.15 0.44
CA LEU A 159 -11.58 1.83 -0.15
C LEU A 159 -11.66 0.72 0.90
N GLN A 160 -11.14 0.94 2.11
CA GLN A 160 -11.27 0.00 3.22
C GLN A 160 -12.74 -0.26 3.57
N TYR A 161 -13.56 0.79 3.67
CA TYR A 161 -14.98 0.64 3.95
C TYR A 161 -15.70 -0.21 2.89
N PHE A 162 -15.45 0.05 1.60
CA PHE A 162 -16.03 -0.75 0.52
C PHE A 162 -15.48 -2.17 0.46
N GLY A 163 -14.20 -2.37 0.76
CA GLY A 163 -13.58 -3.71 0.81
C GLY A 163 -14.15 -4.61 1.88
N HIS A 164 -14.69 -4.06 2.97
CA HIS A 164 -15.35 -4.83 4.03
C HIS A 164 -16.82 -5.17 3.72
N LEU A 165 -17.42 -4.53 2.71
CA LEU A 165 -18.83 -4.77 2.33
C LEU A 165 -19.00 -5.85 1.26
N MET A 166 -17.94 -6.29 0.62
CA MET A 166 -17.92 -7.35 -0.39
C MET A 166 -17.37 -8.66 0.19
#